data_00ef47bd7465764bbb95defbf68517b0
#
_entry.id   00ef47bd7465764bbb95defbf68517b0
#
_cell.length_a   1.000
_cell.length_b   1.000
_cell.length_c   1.000
_cell.angle_alpha   90.00
_cell.angle_beta   90.00
_cell.angle_gamma   90.00
#
_symmetry.space_group_name_H-M   'P 1'
#
loop_
_entity.id
_entity.type
_entity.pdbx_description
1 polymer ?
#
loop_
_entity_poly.entity_id
_entity_poly.type
_entity_poly.pdbx_seq_one_letter_code
_entity_poly.pdbx_strand_id
1 'polypeptide(L)'
;IRNQIGEKEILAALEQVGLSGKENLKVKKYSLGMRQRLGIAQAIMEDPDLLIFDEPTNSLDKAGSQSFIDLILDLKEKGKTILLASHHIADIDGISDEIFEMEAGQIINRRKV
;
A
#
# COMPACT_ATOMS: atom_id res chain seq x y z
N ILE A 1 -13.38 -9.47 7.89
CA ILE A 1 -12.08 -9.59 8.57
C ILE A 1 -11.97 -10.99 9.14
N ARG A 2 -10.95 -11.72 8.77
CA ARG A 2 -10.78 -13.12 9.18
C ARG A 2 -10.32 -13.25 10.63
N ASN A 3 -9.44 -12.36 11.05
CA ASN A 3 -8.84 -12.38 12.37
C ASN A 3 -9.56 -11.39 13.26
N GLN A 4 -9.60 -11.70 14.55
CA GLN A 4 -10.05 -10.72 15.51
C GLN A 4 -8.97 -9.65 15.64
N ILE A 5 -9.30 -8.43 15.25
CA ILE A 5 -8.39 -7.30 15.33
C ILE A 5 -8.92 -6.37 16.42
N GLY A 6 -8.05 -6.06 17.38
CA GLY A 6 -8.39 -5.13 18.45
C GLY A 6 -8.28 -3.68 18.00
N GLU A 7 -8.83 -2.79 18.81
CA GLU A 7 -8.76 -1.35 18.58
C GLU A 7 -7.33 -0.85 18.44
N LYS A 8 -6.40 -1.43 19.21
CA LYS A 8 -4.98 -1.06 19.17
C LYS A 8 -4.37 -1.29 17.81
N GLU A 9 -4.67 -2.42 17.18
CA GLU A 9 -4.15 -2.77 15.86
C GLU A 9 -4.74 -1.86 14.78
N ILE A 10 -6.01 -1.51 14.90
CA ILE A 10 -6.69 -0.59 13.97
C ILE A 10 -6.05 0.80 14.06
N LEU A 11 -5.86 1.31 15.27
CA LEU A 11 -5.26 2.64 15.46
C LEU A 11 -3.81 2.67 14.98
N ALA A 12 -3.06 1.59 15.19
CA ALA A 12 -1.68 1.49 14.69
C ALA A 12 -1.63 1.51 13.17
N ALA A 13 -2.54 0.81 12.49
CA ALA A 13 -2.60 0.80 11.03
C ALA A 13 -2.96 2.19 10.49
N LEU A 14 -3.92 2.87 11.11
CA LEU A 14 -4.31 4.22 10.71
C LEU A 14 -3.15 5.20 10.88
N GLU A 15 -2.37 5.07 11.95
CA GLU A 15 -1.20 5.89 12.16
C GLU A 15 -0.15 5.69 11.07
N GLN A 16 0.10 4.43 10.69
CA GLN A 16 1.09 4.10 9.65
C GLN A 16 0.75 4.73 8.29
N VAL A 17 -0.52 4.91 8.00
CA VAL A 17 -0.96 5.50 6.72
C VAL A 17 -1.29 7.00 6.82
N GLY A 18 -1.04 7.61 7.98
CA GLY A 18 -1.26 9.05 8.15
C GLY A 18 -2.70 9.45 8.40
N LEU A 19 -3.51 8.56 8.95
CA LEU A 19 -4.91 8.83 9.28
C LEU A 19 -5.15 8.94 10.78
N SER A 20 -4.13 9.17 11.58
CA SER A 20 -4.29 9.43 13.02
C SER A 20 -5.23 10.59 13.25
N GLY A 21 -6.17 10.42 14.18
CA GLY A 21 -7.14 11.46 14.50
C GLY A 21 -8.33 11.52 13.56
N LYS A 22 -8.38 10.66 12.54
CA LYS A 22 -9.47 10.63 11.57
C LYS A 22 -10.44 9.48 11.78
N GLU A 23 -10.23 8.65 12.78
CA GLU A 23 -11.01 7.44 13.02
C GLU A 23 -12.48 7.71 13.32
N ASN A 24 -12.81 8.91 13.84
CA ASN A 24 -14.20 9.31 14.12
C ASN A 24 -14.87 10.06 12.96
N LEU A 25 -14.11 10.36 11.91
CA LEU A 25 -14.67 11.01 10.73
C LEU A 25 -15.30 9.95 9.83
N LYS A 26 -16.52 10.22 9.36
CA LYS A 26 -17.21 9.29 8.46
C LYS A 26 -16.45 9.18 7.13
N VAL A 27 -16.34 7.96 6.59
CA VAL A 27 -15.60 7.68 5.35
C VAL A 27 -16.13 8.53 4.19
N LYS A 28 -17.43 8.80 4.15
CA LYS A 28 -18.00 9.68 3.11
C LYS A 28 -17.43 11.10 3.13
N LYS A 29 -16.83 11.50 4.25
CA LYS A 29 -16.17 12.80 4.41
C LYS A 29 -14.69 12.75 4.05
N TYR A 30 -14.16 11.56 3.79
CA TYR A 30 -12.75 11.41 3.43
C TYR A 30 -12.49 11.94 2.02
N SER A 31 -11.34 12.58 1.83
CA SER A 31 -10.82 12.90 0.50
C SER A 31 -10.48 11.60 -0.25
N LEU A 32 -10.24 11.70 -1.54
CA LEU A 32 -9.83 10.54 -2.34
C LEU A 32 -8.51 9.95 -1.81
N GLY A 33 -7.55 10.81 -1.47
CA GLY A 33 -6.28 10.36 -0.88
C GLY A 33 -6.47 9.69 0.48
N MET A 34 -7.38 10.18 1.32
CA MET A 34 -7.70 9.56 2.60
C MET A 34 -8.33 8.18 2.41
N ARG A 35 -9.22 8.01 1.42
CA ARG A 35 -9.80 6.71 1.10
C ARG A 35 -8.74 5.73 0.60
N GLN A 36 -7.79 6.21 -0.20
CA GLN A 36 -6.67 5.41 -0.66
C GLN A 36 -5.84 4.92 0.53
N ARG A 37 -5.52 5.82 1.45
CA ARG A 37 -4.77 5.48 2.67
C ARG A 37 -5.53 4.50 3.56
N LEU A 38 -6.85 4.66 3.66
CA LEU A 38 -7.68 3.71 4.42
C LEU A 38 -7.62 2.31 3.81
N GLY A 39 -7.65 2.21 2.48
CA GLY A 39 -7.49 0.93 1.78
C GLY A 39 -6.16 0.26 2.07
N ILE A 40 -5.09 1.03 2.12
CA ILE A 40 -3.76 0.53 2.49
C ILE A 40 -3.77 0.05 3.95
N ALA A 41 -4.37 0.81 4.86
CA ALA A 41 -4.49 0.42 6.27
C ALA A 41 -5.23 -0.91 6.41
N GLN A 42 -6.33 -1.09 5.68
CA GLN A 42 -7.08 -2.34 5.69
C GLN A 42 -6.22 -3.53 5.23
N ALA A 43 -5.38 -3.32 4.23
CA ALA A 43 -4.50 -4.38 3.73
C ALA A 43 -3.47 -4.81 4.78
N ILE A 44 -2.94 -3.89 5.56
CA ILE A 44 -1.85 -4.19 6.50
C ILE A 44 -2.31 -4.55 7.91
N MET A 45 -3.57 -4.23 8.28
CA MET A 45 -3.96 -4.32 9.69
C MET A 45 -4.06 -5.75 10.21
N GLU A 46 -4.27 -6.74 9.36
CA GLU A 46 -4.31 -8.15 9.76
C GLU A 46 -2.93 -8.83 9.71
N ASP A 47 -1.89 -8.10 9.39
CA ASP A 47 -0.52 -8.60 9.28
C ASP A 47 -0.40 -9.81 8.32
N PRO A 48 -0.90 -9.70 7.08
CA PRO A 48 -0.86 -10.83 6.15
C PRO A 48 0.56 -11.05 5.61
N ASP A 49 0.82 -12.27 5.13
CA ASP A 49 2.10 -12.59 4.48
C ASP A 49 2.17 -12.11 3.04
N LEU A 50 1.03 -12.00 2.37
CA LEU A 50 0.92 -11.53 1.00
C LEU A 50 0.07 -10.28 0.93
N LEU A 51 0.60 -9.24 0.31
CA LEU A 51 -0.09 -7.98 0.09
C LEU A 51 -0.16 -7.69 -1.40
N ILE A 52 -1.33 -7.25 -1.86
CA ILE A 52 -1.56 -6.89 -3.27
C ILE A 52 -2.06 -5.46 -3.32
N PHE A 53 -1.34 -4.62 -4.05
CA PHE A 53 -1.70 -3.21 -4.24
C PHE A 53 -1.84 -2.91 -5.72
N ASP A 54 -2.95 -2.30 -6.10
CA ASP A 54 -3.23 -1.88 -7.46
C ASP A 54 -3.26 -0.35 -7.53
N GLU A 55 -2.29 0.24 -8.21
CA GLU A 55 -2.13 1.69 -8.36
C GLU A 55 -2.26 2.44 -7.02
N PRO A 56 -1.51 2.05 -5.98
CA PRO A 56 -1.74 2.54 -4.62
C PRO A 56 -1.39 4.01 -4.40
N THR A 57 -0.59 4.61 -5.27
CA THR A 57 -0.16 6.01 -5.12
C THR A 57 -0.94 7.00 -5.98
N ASN A 58 -1.89 6.53 -6.78
CA ASN A 58 -2.60 7.36 -7.76
C ASN A 58 -3.26 8.62 -7.20
N SER A 59 -3.78 8.54 -5.98
CA SER A 59 -4.51 9.65 -5.36
C SER A 59 -3.72 10.30 -4.23
N LEU A 60 -2.44 9.99 -4.13
CA LEU A 60 -1.56 10.53 -3.10
C LEU A 60 -0.71 11.66 -3.65
N ASP A 61 -0.46 12.67 -2.82
CA ASP A 61 0.51 13.70 -3.13
C ASP A 61 1.94 13.14 -2.99
N LYS A 62 2.95 13.97 -3.24
CA LYS A 62 4.34 13.54 -3.20
C LYS A 62 4.73 13.00 -1.83
N ALA A 63 4.30 13.66 -0.76
CA ALA A 63 4.61 13.21 0.60
C ALA A 63 3.90 11.89 0.91
N GLY A 64 2.66 11.72 0.48
CA GLY A 64 1.90 10.48 0.66
C GLY A 64 2.50 9.32 -0.13
N SER A 65 2.96 9.58 -1.34
CA SER A 65 3.63 8.57 -2.17
C SER A 65 4.94 8.12 -1.53
N GLN A 66 5.71 9.06 -0.97
CA GLN A 66 6.96 8.72 -0.28
C GLN A 66 6.67 7.90 0.99
N SER A 67 5.63 8.25 1.73
CA SER A 67 5.22 7.48 2.90
C SER A 67 4.82 6.05 2.53
N PHE A 68 4.15 5.88 1.40
CA PHE A 68 3.80 4.54 0.89
C PHE A 68 5.07 3.73 0.55
N ILE A 69 6.03 4.35 -0.11
CA ILE A 69 7.31 3.69 -0.44
C ILE A 69 8.03 3.25 0.83
N ASP A 70 8.08 4.12 1.85
CA ASP A 70 8.69 3.79 3.13
C ASP A 70 7.98 2.61 3.81
N LEU A 71 6.66 2.55 3.72
CA LEU A 71 5.86 1.45 4.23
C LEU A 71 6.19 0.14 3.51
N ILE A 72 6.30 0.17 2.18
CA ILE A 72 6.64 -1.03 1.39
C ILE A 72 8.03 -1.56 1.77
N LEU A 73 9.01 -0.67 1.93
CA LEU A 73 10.34 -1.07 2.33
C LEU A 73 10.35 -1.72 3.71
N ASP A 74 9.57 -1.18 4.64
CA ASP A 74 9.42 -1.76 5.98
C ASP A 74 8.78 -3.14 5.92
N LEU A 75 7.73 -3.31 5.13
CA LEU A 75 7.06 -4.60 4.97
C LEU A 75 7.98 -5.64 4.33
N LYS A 76 8.80 -5.25 3.37
CA LYS A 76 9.81 -6.13 2.77
C LYS A 76 10.81 -6.60 3.82
N GLU A 77 11.28 -5.70 4.65
CA GLU A 77 12.22 -6.02 5.71
C GLU A 77 11.64 -7.02 6.70
N LYS A 78 10.34 -6.99 6.91
CA LYS A 78 9.61 -7.96 7.75
C LYS A 78 9.36 -9.29 7.05
N GLY A 79 9.81 -9.47 5.83
CA GLY A 79 9.67 -10.71 5.07
C GLY A 79 8.34 -10.89 4.36
N LYS A 80 7.58 -9.81 4.18
CA LYS A 80 6.31 -9.87 3.46
C LYS A 80 6.52 -10.04 1.96
N THR A 81 5.58 -10.72 1.31
CA THR A 81 5.51 -10.80 -0.15
C THR A 81 4.54 -9.75 -0.65
N ILE A 82 4.97 -8.93 -1.59
CA ILE A 82 4.19 -7.80 -2.07
C ILE A 82 4.09 -7.85 -3.59
N LEU A 83 2.85 -7.83 -4.10
CA LEU A 83 2.57 -7.69 -5.51
C LEU A 83 2.03 -6.28 -5.74
N LEU A 84 2.74 -5.50 -6.54
CA LEU A 84 2.42 -4.11 -6.78
C LEU A 84 2.18 -3.88 -8.27
N ALA A 85 0.99 -3.42 -8.62
CA ALA A 85 0.67 -3.01 -9.98
C ALA A 85 0.70 -1.48 -10.05
N SER A 86 1.52 -0.93 -10.95
CA SER A 86 1.63 0.51 -11.13
C SER A 86 2.17 0.83 -12.53
N HIS A 87 1.82 2.00 -13.05
CA HIS A 87 2.43 2.53 -14.27
C HIS A 87 3.45 3.65 -13.98
N HIS A 88 3.73 3.90 -12.72
CA HIS A 88 4.73 4.88 -12.27
C HIS A 88 6.07 4.19 -12.08
N ILE A 89 6.93 4.23 -13.10
CA ILE A 89 8.22 3.52 -13.12
C ILE A 89 9.10 3.93 -11.93
N ALA A 90 9.11 5.20 -11.58
CA ALA A 90 9.92 5.70 -10.47
C ALA A 90 9.55 5.03 -9.13
N ASP A 91 8.25 4.75 -8.91
CA ASP A 91 7.80 4.09 -7.68
C ASP A 91 8.23 2.62 -7.66
N ILE A 92 8.28 1.98 -8.83
CA ILE A 92 8.55 0.54 -8.95
C ILE A 92 10.05 0.25 -8.84
N ASP A 93 10.88 1.01 -9.54
CA ASP A 93 12.33 0.73 -9.64
C ASP A 93 13.03 0.77 -8.29
N GLY A 94 12.62 1.64 -7.40
CA GLY A 94 13.31 1.84 -6.14
C GLY A 94 13.00 0.79 -5.07
N ILE A 95 11.94 0.00 -5.25
CA ILE A 95 11.44 -0.88 -4.20
C ILE A 95 11.26 -2.33 -4.63
N SER A 96 11.34 -2.62 -5.92
CA SER A 96 11.02 -3.95 -6.45
C SER A 96 12.26 -4.84 -6.52
N ASP A 97 12.07 -6.13 -6.24
CA ASP A 97 13.09 -7.15 -6.46
C ASP A 97 13.02 -7.71 -7.87
N GLU A 98 11.81 -7.77 -8.42
CA GLU A 98 11.56 -8.28 -9.77
C GLU A 98 10.43 -7.48 -10.40
N ILE A 99 10.58 -7.13 -11.67
CA ILE A 99 9.62 -6.31 -12.39
C ILE A 99 9.14 -7.06 -13.62
N PHE A 100 7.81 -7.15 -13.77
CA PHE A 100 7.15 -7.70 -14.94
C PHE A 100 6.48 -6.54 -15.69
N GLU A 101 6.81 -6.40 -16.96
CA GLU A 101 6.14 -5.44 -17.83
C GLU A 101 5.04 -6.16 -18.59
N MET A 102 3.81 -5.63 -18.53
CA MET A 102 2.65 -6.26 -19.13
C MET A 102 2.02 -5.38 -20.18
N GLU A 103 1.52 -6.00 -21.25
CA GLU A 103 0.78 -5.33 -22.30
C GLU A 103 -0.27 -6.27 -22.84
N ALA A 104 -1.51 -5.78 -22.99
CA ALA A 104 -2.64 -6.55 -23.52
C ALA A 104 -2.80 -7.93 -22.86
N GLY A 105 -2.64 -7.97 -21.53
CA GLY A 105 -2.80 -9.21 -20.78
C GLY A 105 -1.62 -10.18 -20.85
N GLN A 106 -0.53 -9.78 -21.48
CA GLN A 106 0.66 -10.62 -21.63
C GLN A 106 1.88 -9.99 -20.99
N ILE A 107 2.76 -10.82 -20.46
CA ILE A 107 4.06 -10.37 -19.95
C ILE A 107 4.99 -10.23 -21.14
N ILE A 108 5.45 -9.00 -21.40
CA ILE A 108 6.34 -8.70 -22.54
C ILE A 108 7.79 -8.55 -22.12
N ASN A 109 8.06 -8.37 -20.84
CA ASN A 109 9.42 -8.26 -20.32
C ASN A 109 9.43 -8.65 -18.85
N ARG A 110 10.55 -9.20 -18.41
CA ARG A 110 10.79 -9.57 -17.02
C ARG A 110 12.25 -9.25 -16.69
N ARG A 111 12.49 -8.54 -15.58
CA ARG A 111 13.85 -8.25 -15.13
C ARG A 111 13.95 -8.31 -13.61
N LYS A 112 15.08 -8.76 -13.15
CA LYS A 112 15.46 -8.69 -11.73
C LYS A 112 16.21 -7.40 -11.48
N VAL A 113 15.92 -6.79 -10.36
CA VAL A 113 16.57 -5.55 -9.96
C VAL A 113 17.78 -5.83 -9.08
#